data_88b69e4748621bb438927e0977b3879a
#
_entry.id   88b69e4748621bb438927e0977b3879a
#
_cell.length_a   1.000
_cell.length_b   1.000
_cell.length_c   1.000
_cell.angle_alpha   90.00
_cell.angle_beta   90.00
_cell.angle_gamma   90.00
#
_symmetry.space_group_name_H-M   'P 1'
#
loop_
_entity.id
_entity.type
_entity.pdbx_description
1 polymer ?
#
loop_
_entity_poly.entity_id
_entity_poly.type
_entity_poly.pdbx_seq_one_letter_code
_entity_poly.pdbx_strand_id
1 'polypeptide(L)'
;MRTGLTRLAPALAAILLPVLTACVSVGIGTDVPLQAHYLLHDAAVPAPRRAAPVVAALSIQALPADATADTAAIAYSQRANEFAYYQFASWTERPVRRVPRLLQQRLEARGVAGAVGMVGEPVRADWLLTLAIDTLHHDAAALPGQGRVALTAELFDRRNRTRIARRQFVATAATASADAPAAAAALSQALTQVFDRLVPWLETELQQAVVAPK
;
A
#
# COMPACT_ATOMS: atom_id res chain seq x y z
N MET A 1 -38.00 71.01 60.90
CA MET A 1 -39.20 70.14 61.08
C MET A 1 -39.36 69.30 59.89
N ARG A 2 -39.23 67.96 60.14
CA ARG A 2 -40.03 66.86 59.49
C ARG A 2 -40.12 66.82 58.03
N THR A 3 -39.49 65.89 57.38
CA THR A 3 -39.78 64.46 57.02
C THR A 3 -40.19 64.35 55.53
N GLY A 4 -39.53 63.51 54.88
CA GLY A 4 -39.95 63.03 53.57
C GLY A 4 -38.96 62.09 52.88
N LEU A 5 -38.41 61.11 53.63
CA LEU A 5 -37.84 59.90 53.03
C LEU A 5 -39.00 58.99 52.65
N THR A 6 -39.18 58.67 51.38
CA THR A 6 -39.77 57.35 51.03
C THR A 6 -39.80 57.10 49.54
N ARG A 7 -39.30 55.92 49.19
CA ARG A 7 -39.73 55.09 48.04
C ARG A 7 -39.11 55.35 46.69
N LEU A 8 -37.84 54.99 46.56
CA LEU A 8 -37.24 54.73 45.26
C LEU A 8 -36.34 53.46 45.36
N ALA A 9 -37.00 52.34 45.59
CA ALA A 9 -36.29 51.06 45.50
C ALA A 9 -37.29 49.91 45.32
N PRO A 10 -37.89 49.70 44.18
CA PRO A 10 -37.90 48.36 43.61
C PRO A 10 -37.81 48.31 42.05
N ALA A 11 -37.28 49.30 41.37
CA ALA A 11 -37.23 49.30 39.89
C ALA A 11 -35.90 48.77 39.32
N LEU A 12 -34.90 48.46 40.15
CA LEU A 12 -33.59 48.02 39.66
C LEU A 12 -33.39 46.48 39.68
N ALA A 13 -34.33 45.71 40.21
CA ALA A 13 -34.21 44.26 40.37
C ALA A 13 -34.79 43.45 39.20
N ALA A 14 -35.49 44.11 38.24
CA ALA A 14 -36.19 43.41 37.15
C ALA A 14 -35.45 43.37 35.80
N ILE A 15 -34.24 43.96 35.69
CA ILE A 15 -33.50 44.06 34.42
C ILE A 15 -32.33 43.07 34.32
N LEU A 16 -32.04 42.30 35.39
CA LEU A 16 -30.86 41.42 35.43
C LEU A 16 -31.13 39.94 35.10
N LEU A 17 -32.33 39.55 34.68
CA LEU A 17 -32.70 38.13 34.53
C LEU A 17 -32.85 37.56 33.09
N PRO A 18 -32.68 38.24 31.99
CA PRO A 18 -32.74 37.55 30.68
C PRO A 18 -31.40 37.35 29.97
N VAL A 19 -30.26 37.43 30.67
CA VAL A 19 -28.93 37.29 29.99
C VAL A 19 -28.35 35.88 30.06
N LEU A 20 -29.00 34.93 30.70
CA LEU A 20 -28.42 33.58 30.95
C LEU A 20 -29.00 32.42 30.15
N THR A 21 -29.76 32.70 29.09
CA THR A 21 -30.27 31.62 28.22
C THR A 21 -29.81 31.71 26.74
N ALA A 22 -28.62 32.25 26.50
CA ALA A 22 -27.92 31.97 25.26
C ALA A 22 -27.17 30.66 25.44
N CYS A 23 -27.87 29.53 25.40
CA CYS A 23 -27.27 28.27 25.03
C CYS A 23 -26.76 28.42 23.59
N VAL A 24 -25.51 28.83 23.46
CA VAL A 24 -24.78 28.70 22.20
C VAL A 24 -24.67 27.21 21.94
N SER A 25 -25.62 26.65 21.21
CA SER A 25 -25.41 25.37 20.53
C SER A 25 -24.37 25.62 19.46
N VAL A 26 -23.09 25.61 19.83
CA VAL A 26 -22.01 25.38 18.90
C VAL A 26 -22.26 23.96 18.41
N GLY A 27 -22.98 23.82 17.33
CA GLY A 27 -23.00 22.61 16.54
C GLY A 27 -21.59 22.41 16.03
N ILE A 28 -20.75 21.77 16.85
CA ILE A 28 -19.54 21.11 16.35
C ILE A 28 -20.12 20.01 15.48
N GLY A 29 -20.32 20.32 14.20
CA GLY A 29 -20.46 19.31 13.18
C GLY A 29 -19.16 18.53 13.20
N THR A 30 -19.11 17.51 14.03
CA THR A 30 -18.09 16.48 13.96
C THR A 30 -18.43 15.62 12.74
N ASP A 31 -18.24 16.18 11.53
CA ASP A 31 -17.99 15.35 10.38
C ASP A 31 -16.67 14.64 10.68
N VAL A 32 -16.78 13.49 11.35
CA VAL A 32 -15.64 12.59 11.53
C VAL A 32 -15.20 12.25 10.12
N PRO A 33 -13.97 12.62 9.71
CA PRO A 33 -13.49 12.30 8.37
C PRO A 33 -13.61 10.80 8.15
N LEU A 34 -14.34 10.39 7.13
CA LEU A 34 -14.49 8.98 6.79
C LEU A 34 -13.11 8.42 6.44
N GLN A 35 -12.70 7.38 7.13
CA GLN A 35 -11.47 6.66 6.80
C GLN A 35 -11.69 5.86 5.52
N ALA A 36 -10.94 6.18 4.47
CA ALA A 36 -10.98 5.46 3.20
C ALA A 36 -9.99 4.28 3.21
N HIS A 37 -10.43 3.14 2.69
CA HIS A 37 -9.59 1.96 2.54
C HIS A 37 -9.36 1.68 1.05
N TYR A 38 -8.09 1.61 0.66
CA TYR A 38 -7.67 1.40 -0.73
C TYR A 38 -7.14 -0.02 -0.91
N LEU A 39 -7.46 -0.62 -2.05
CA LEU A 39 -6.95 -1.92 -2.42
C LEU A 39 -5.73 -1.75 -3.35
N LEU A 40 -4.56 -2.22 -2.90
CA LEU A 40 -3.41 -2.36 -3.79
C LEU A 40 -3.70 -3.47 -4.78
N HIS A 41 -3.60 -3.19 -6.08
CA HIS A 41 -3.98 -4.13 -7.14
C HIS A 41 -2.96 -4.12 -8.29
N ASP A 42 -2.96 -5.20 -9.05
CA ASP A 42 -2.25 -5.30 -10.33
C ASP A 42 -3.26 -5.03 -11.45
N ALA A 43 -3.06 -3.92 -12.16
CA ALA A 43 -3.94 -3.47 -13.25
C ALA A 43 -3.55 -4.05 -14.63
N ALA A 44 -2.69 -5.08 -14.66
CA ALA A 44 -2.23 -5.66 -15.91
C ALA A 44 -3.38 -6.26 -16.72
N VAL A 45 -3.36 -6.01 -18.01
CA VAL A 45 -4.14 -6.82 -18.97
C VAL A 45 -3.55 -8.24 -18.95
N PRO A 46 -4.37 -9.29 -18.76
CA PRO A 46 -3.88 -10.65 -18.77
C PRO A 46 -3.12 -10.97 -20.05
N ALA A 47 -1.83 -11.25 -19.92
CA ALA A 47 -1.05 -11.75 -21.05
C ALA A 47 -1.54 -13.16 -21.43
N PRO A 48 -1.40 -13.59 -22.71
CA PRO A 48 -1.79 -14.93 -23.10
C PRO A 48 -1.12 -15.99 -22.22
N ARG A 49 -1.93 -16.96 -21.76
CA ARG A 49 -1.41 -18.08 -20.98
C ARG A 49 -0.45 -18.91 -21.81
N ARG A 50 0.66 -19.36 -21.23
CA ARG A 50 1.61 -20.25 -21.89
C ARG A 50 0.96 -21.60 -22.23
N ALA A 51 1.34 -22.16 -23.38
CA ALA A 51 0.88 -23.49 -23.78
C ALA A 51 1.40 -24.61 -22.86
N ALA A 52 2.61 -24.42 -22.33
CA ALA A 52 3.22 -25.32 -21.34
C ALA A 52 3.95 -24.52 -20.26
N PRO A 53 3.90 -24.94 -18.99
CA PRO A 53 4.64 -24.31 -17.93
C PRO A 53 6.15 -24.52 -18.11
N VAL A 54 6.95 -23.57 -17.61
CA VAL A 54 8.43 -23.66 -17.62
C VAL A 54 8.90 -24.69 -16.61
N VAL A 55 8.25 -24.73 -15.44
CA VAL A 55 8.57 -25.66 -14.34
C VAL A 55 7.29 -26.26 -13.77
N ALA A 56 7.42 -27.44 -13.12
CA ALA A 56 6.27 -28.11 -12.53
C ALA A 56 5.67 -27.30 -11.37
N ALA A 57 6.53 -26.74 -10.50
CA ALA A 57 6.07 -25.95 -9.35
C ALA A 57 7.08 -24.86 -8.98
N LEU A 58 6.54 -23.74 -8.44
CA LEU A 58 7.31 -22.60 -7.93
C LEU A 58 6.74 -22.18 -6.58
N SER A 59 7.58 -22.00 -5.57
CA SER A 59 7.20 -21.40 -4.29
C SER A 59 7.60 -19.93 -4.26
N ILE A 60 6.78 -19.07 -3.64
CA ILE A 60 7.08 -17.66 -3.38
C ILE A 60 7.25 -17.48 -1.88
N GLN A 61 8.29 -16.77 -1.49
CA GLN A 61 8.55 -16.36 -0.10
C GLN A 61 8.64 -14.85 -0.03
N ALA A 62 7.71 -14.23 0.70
CA ALA A 62 7.86 -12.83 1.09
C ALA A 62 8.97 -12.73 2.14
N LEU A 63 9.92 -11.82 1.93
CA LEU A 63 10.91 -11.47 2.93
C LEU A 63 10.35 -10.39 3.86
N PRO A 64 10.88 -10.27 5.10
CA PRO A 64 10.53 -9.16 5.97
C PRO A 64 10.72 -7.81 5.25
N ALA A 65 9.79 -6.90 5.43
CA ALA A 65 9.81 -5.56 4.85
C ALA A 65 10.10 -4.52 5.93
N ASP A 66 10.45 -3.31 5.51
CA ASP A 66 10.54 -2.17 6.40
C ASP A 66 9.16 -1.71 6.91
N ALA A 67 9.16 -0.73 7.83
CA ALA A 67 7.94 -0.23 8.44
C ALA A 67 6.97 0.39 7.43
N THR A 68 7.44 0.86 6.26
CA THR A 68 6.58 1.50 5.25
C THR A 68 5.75 0.48 4.46
N ALA A 69 6.23 -0.74 4.31
CA ALA A 69 5.54 -1.82 3.61
C ALA A 69 4.88 -2.84 4.55
N ASP A 70 5.30 -2.93 5.82
CA ASP A 70 4.65 -3.77 6.84
C ASP A 70 3.63 -3.01 7.70
N THR A 71 2.92 -2.09 7.11
CA THR A 71 1.80 -1.36 7.71
C THR A 71 0.63 -1.27 6.74
N ALA A 72 -0.58 -1.10 7.27
CA ALA A 72 -1.74 -0.75 6.46
C ALA A 72 -1.82 0.75 6.14
N ALA A 73 -1.00 1.61 6.77
CA ALA A 73 -0.96 3.02 6.47
C ALA A 73 -0.31 3.27 5.10
N ILE A 74 -0.81 4.25 4.35
CA ILE A 74 -0.24 4.66 3.06
C ILE A 74 0.86 5.66 3.34
N ALA A 75 2.11 5.27 3.05
CA ALA A 75 3.29 6.10 3.26
C ALA A 75 3.47 7.14 2.16
N TYR A 76 3.91 8.35 2.52
CA TYR A 76 4.40 9.36 1.60
C TYR A 76 5.68 9.99 2.13
N SER A 77 6.47 10.59 1.23
CA SER A 77 7.72 11.30 1.55
C SER A 77 7.74 12.65 0.84
N GLN A 78 8.03 13.71 1.57
CA GLN A 78 8.25 15.06 1.02
C GLN A 78 9.73 15.44 0.99
N ARG A 79 10.56 14.73 1.73
CA ARG A 79 12.00 14.92 1.83
C ARG A 79 12.72 13.59 1.88
N ALA A 80 13.97 13.58 1.46
CA ALA A 80 14.80 12.38 1.56
C ALA A 80 14.89 11.87 3.01
N ASN A 81 14.72 10.55 3.19
CA ASN A 81 14.80 9.85 4.48
C ASN A 81 13.73 10.25 5.52
N GLU A 82 12.63 10.88 5.08
CA GLU A 82 11.51 11.26 5.92
C GLU A 82 10.24 10.62 5.38
N PHE A 83 9.50 9.90 6.22
CA PHE A 83 8.22 9.30 5.88
C PHE A 83 7.12 9.78 6.81
N ALA A 84 5.95 10.02 6.25
CA ALA A 84 4.71 10.28 6.95
C ALA A 84 3.60 9.39 6.36
N TYR A 85 2.44 9.41 6.99
CA TYR A 85 1.31 8.57 6.59
C TYR A 85 0.06 9.41 6.40
N TYR A 86 -0.76 9.07 5.40
CA TYR A 86 -2.06 9.68 5.22
C TYR A 86 -2.99 9.35 6.39
N GLN A 87 -3.56 10.39 7.03
CA GLN A 87 -4.32 10.23 8.28
C GLN A 87 -5.65 9.47 8.09
N PHE A 88 -6.36 9.74 7.00
CA PHE A 88 -7.71 9.22 6.76
C PHE A 88 -7.74 8.21 5.61
N ALA A 89 -6.61 7.55 5.35
CA ALA A 89 -6.45 6.59 4.28
C ALA A 89 -5.55 5.44 4.69
N SER A 90 -5.93 4.23 4.30
CA SER A 90 -5.14 3.04 4.56
C SER A 90 -5.31 2.01 3.46
N TRP A 91 -4.40 1.06 3.39
CA TRP A 91 -4.57 -0.16 2.61
C TRP A 91 -5.57 -1.09 3.30
N THR A 92 -6.33 -1.85 2.51
CA THR A 92 -7.18 -2.94 3.02
C THR A 92 -6.37 -4.11 3.58
N GLU A 93 -5.14 -4.28 3.07
CA GLU A 93 -4.19 -5.30 3.50
C GLU A 93 -2.77 -4.73 3.41
N ARG A 94 -1.88 -5.12 4.33
CA ARG A 94 -0.48 -4.68 4.32
C ARG A 94 0.21 -5.09 3.02
N PRO A 95 0.97 -4.18 2.37
CA PRO A 95 1.67 -4.48 1.12
C PRO A 95 2.56 -5.71 1.17
N VAL A 96 3.25 -5.96 2.30
CA VAL A 96 4.11 -7.14 2.48
C VAL A 96 3.37 -8.47 2.30
N ARG A 97 2.07 -8.51 2.55
CA ARG A 97 1.21 -9.68 2.31
C ARG A 97 0.54 -9.64 0.95
N ARG A 98 0.10 -8.46 0.53
CA ARG A 98 -0.68 -8.28 -0.70
C ARG A 98 0.17 -8.46 -1.96
N VAL A 99 1.37 -7.86 -2.02
CA VAL A 99 2.23 -7.89 -3.21
C VAL A 99 2.62 -9.30 -3.65
N PRO A 100 3.08 -10.22 -2.76
CA PRO A 100 3.39 -11.59 -3.16
C PRO A 100 2.17 -12.37 -3.67
N ARG A 101 0.99 -12.14 -3.12
CA ARG A 101 -0.26 -12.77 -3.59
C ARG A 101 -0.68 -12.27 -4.97
N LEU A 102 -0.52 -11.00 -5.25
CA LEU A 102 -0.74 -10.44 -6.59
C LEU A 102 0.22 -11.04 -7.62
N LEU A 103 1.49 -11.19 -7.24
CA LEU A 103 2.47 -11.85 -8.10
C LEU A 103 2.12 -13.33 -8.32
N GLN A 104 1.71 -14.06 -7.28
CA GLN A 104 1.22 -15.44 -7.40
C GLN A 104 0.09 -15.52 -8.43
N GLN A 105 -0.95 -14.70 -8.31
CA GLN A 105 -2.09 -14.67 -9.22
C GLN A 105 -1.64 -14.39 -10.67
N ARG A 106 -0.71 -13.46 -10.86
CA ARG A 106 -0.19 -13.14 -12.18
C ARG A 106 0.60 -14.28 -12.80
N LEU A 107 1.45 -14.97 -12.03
CA LEU A 107 2.24 -16.12 -12.49
C LEU A 107 1.34 -17.32 -12.83
N GLU A 108 0.28 -17.56 -12.03
CA GLU A 108 -0.73 -18.58 -12.29
C GLU A 108 -1.52 -18.29 -13.57
N ALA A 109 -2.00 -17.04 -13.72
CA ALA A 109 -2.71 -16.60 -14.93
C ALA A 109 -1.84 -16.76 -16.18
N ARG A 110 -0.56 -16.41 -16.10
CA ARG A 110 0.43 -16.55 -17.17
C ARG A 110 0.78 -18.02 -17.46
N GLY A 111 0.65 -18.91 -16.48
CA GLY A 111 1.04 -20.32 -16.59
C GLY A 111 2.56 -20.52 -16.58
N VAL A 112 3.29 -19.75 -15.79
CA VAL A 112 4.77 -19.84 -15.70
C VAL A 112 5.17 -21.17 -15.08
N ALA A 113 4.44 -21.64 -14.06
CA ALA A 113 4.59 -22.94 -13.43
C ALA A 113 3.27 -23.72 -13.47
N GLY A 114 3.37 -25.05 -13.35
CA GLY A 114 2.19 -25.93 -13.23
C GLY A 114 1.41 -25.67 -11.95
N ALA A 115 2.14 -25.35 -10.85
CA ALA A 115 1.58 -24.87 -9.59
C ALA A 115 2.45 -23.73 -9.04
N VAL A 116 1.81 -22.69 -8.48
CA VAL A 116 2.48 -21.61 -7.75
C VAL A 116 1.90 -21.55 -6.35
N GLY A 117 2.73 -21.55 -5.32
CA GLY A 117 2.29 -21.48 -3.92
C GLY A 117 3.17 -20.57 -3.09
N MET A 118 2.61 -20.09 -1.97
CA MET A 118 3.42 -19.40 -0.97
C MET A 118 4.17 -20.42 -0.11
N VAL A 119 5.35 -20.04 0.42
CA VAL A 119 6.03 -20.86 1.42
C VAL A 119 5.11 -21.07 2.64
N GLY A 120 4.92 -22.34 3.03
CA GLY A 120 3.96 -22.74 4.06
C GLY A 120 2.65 -23.32 3.50
N GLU A 121 2.38 -23.16 2.21
CA GLU A 121 1.29 -23.86 1.51
C GLU A 121 1.75 -25.27 1.07
N PRO A 122 0.82 -26.23 0.83
CA PRO A 122 1.15 -27.63 0.53
C PRO A 122 1.64 -27.82 -0.92
N VAL A 123 2.42 -26.88 -1.45
CA VAL A 123 3.05 -26.98 -2.78
C VAL A 123 4.51 -27.35 -2.61
N ARG A 124 4.88 -28.54 -3.08
CA ARG A 124 6.29 -28.97 -3.14
C ARG A 124 6.91 -28.43 -4.43
N ALA A 125 7.85 -27.50 -4.29
CA ALA A 125 8.52 -26.87 -5.41
C ALA A 125 10.05 -26.95 -5.25
N ASP A 126 10.73 -27.30 -6.33
CA ASP A 126 12.18 -27.26 -6.42
C ASP A 126 12.71 -25.83 -6.59
N TRP A 127 11.85 -24.92 -7.04
CA TRP A 127 12.18 -23.52 -7.30
C TRP A 127 11.56 -22.63 -6.24
N LEU A 128 12.36 -21.67 -5.75
CA LEU A 128 11.94 -20.68 -4.77
C LEU A 128 12.24 -19.28 -5.31
N LEU A 129 11.22 -18.45 -5.37
CA LEU A 129 11.33 -17.02 -5.60
C LEU A 129 11.18 -16.29 -4.26
N THR A 130 12.22 -15.63 -3.79
CA THR A 130 12.10 -14.69 -2.67
C THR A 130 11.78 -13.30 -3.18
N LEU A 131 10.96 -12.54 -2.45
CA LEU A 131 10.52 -11.21 -2.82
C LEU A 131 10.67 -10.28 -1.62
N ALA A 132 11.50 -9.24 -1.77
CA ALA A 132 11.62 -8.14 -0.82
C ALA A 132 10.97 -6.89 -1.41
N ILE A 133 10.22 -6.15 -0.58
CA ILE A 133 9.72 -4.82 -0.92
C ILE A 133 10.74 -3.82 -0.39
N ASP A 134 11.53 -3.23 -1.30
CA ASP A 134 12.56 -2.25 -0.94
C ASP A 134 11.96 -0.84 -0.78
N THR A 135 10.90 -0.56 -1.53
CA THR A 135 10.24 0.76 -1.55
C THR A 135 8.78 0.62 -1.98
N LEU A 136 7.87 1.24 -1.25
CA LEU A 136 6.46 1.38 -1.63
C LEU A 136 5.87 2.62 -0.94
N HIS A 137 5.97 3.80 -1.57
CA HIS A 137 5.45 5.05 -1.03
C HIS A 137 5.11 6.06 -2.13
N HIS A 138 4.34 7.08 -1.78
CA HIS A 138 4.14 8.27 -2.60
C HIS A 138 5.31 9.23 -2.39
N ASP A 139 6.10 9.45 -3.42
CA ASP A 139 7.16 10.46 -3.46
C ASP A 139 6.52 11.81 -3.83
N ALA A 140 6.31 12.66 -2.84
CA ALA A 140 5.68 13.97 -2.93
C ALA A 140 6.70 15.12 -2.80
N ALA A 141 8.00 14.87 -3.03
CA ALA A 141 9.03 15.90 -2.98
C ALA A 141 8.82 16.98 -4.04
N ALA A 142 8.23 16.63 -5.19
CA ALA A 142 7.75 17.57 -6.21
C ALA A 142 6.27 17.25 -6.49
N LEU A 143 5.37 18.22 -6.26
CA LEU A 143 3.94 18.04 -6.43
C LEU A 143 3.52 17.96 -7.90
N PRO A 144 2.51 17.14 -8.26
CA PRO A 144 1.68 16.30 -7.40
C PRO A 144 2.36 15.03 -6.90
N GLY A 145 3.54 14.68 -7.40
CA GLY A 145 4.33 13.55 -6.99
C GLY A 145 4.21 12.31 -7.88
N GLN A 146 4.71 11.20 -7.36
CA GLN A 146 4.69 9.92 -8.06
C GLN A 146 4.59 8.75 -7.06
N GLY A 147 3.85 7.70 -7.41
CA GLY A 147 3.92 6.42 -6.73
C GLY A 147 5.24 5.74 -7.08
N ARG A 148 6.02 5.34 -6.08
CA ARG A 148 7.32 4.68 -6.25
C ARG A 148 7.29 3.28 -5.67
N VAL A 149 7.66 2.28 -6.48
CA VAL A 149 7.74 0.88 -6.08
C VAL A 149 9.09 0.31 -6.49
N ALA A 150 9.76 -0.36 -5.55
CA ALA A 150 10.97 -1.14 -5.81
C ALA A 150 10.84 -2.50 -5.14
N LEU A 151 11.08 -3.57 -5.90
CA LEU A 151 11.09 -4.95 -5.44
C LEU A 151 12.42 -5.59 -5.80
N THR A 152 13.01 -6.33 -4.86
CA THR A 152 14.12 -7.25 -5.14
C THR A 152 13.60 -8.67 -5.19
N ALA A 153 13.87 -9.37 -6.29
CA ALA A 153 13.54 -10.77 -6.49
C ALA A 153 14.81 -11.61 -6.61
N GLU A 154 14.82 -12.77 -5.94
CA GLU A 154 15.90 -13.76 -6.05
C GLU A 154 15.30 -15.13 -6.34
N LEU A 155 15.87 -15.82 -7.32
CA LEU A 155 15.49 -17.18 -7.71
C LEU A 155 16.51 -18.17 -7.18
N PHE A 156 16.03 -19.24 -6.53
CA PHE A 156 16.84 -20.31 -5.97
C PHE A 156 16.44 -21.68 -6.53
N ASP A 157 17.43 -22.53 -6.81
CA ASP A 157 17.26 -23.98 -6.89
C ASP A 157 17.36 -24.56 -5.46
N ARG A 158 16.24 -25.05 -4.93
CA ARG A 158 16.16 -25.60 -3.56
C ARG A 158 16.85 -26.96 -3.42
N ARG A 159 16.96 -27.72 -4.51
CA ARG A 159 17.65 -29.04 -4.51
C ARG A 159 19.12 -28.86 -4.24
N ASN A 160 19.76 -27.88 -4.91
CA ASN A 160 21.16 -27.59 -4.80
C ASN A 160 21.48 -26.49 -3.79
N ARG A 161 20.42 -25.82 -3.22
CA ARG A 161 20.54 -24.67 -2.31
C ARG A 161 21.34 -23.51 -2.93
N THR A 162 21.18 -23.31 -4.24
CA THR A 162 21.95 -22.33 -5.02
C THR A 162 21.07 -21.20 -5.47
N ARG A 163 21.53 -19.96 -5.30
CA ARG A 163 20.89 -18.80 -5.91
C ARG A 163 21.24 -18.77 -7.40
N ILE A 164 20.22 -18.79 -8.24
CA ILE A 164 20.34 -18.76 -9.70
C ILE A 164 20.49 -17.32 -10.19
N ALA A 165 19.62 -16.43 -9.72
CA ALA A 165 19.59 -15.05 -10.18
C ALA A 165 19.07 -14.11 -9.08
N ARG A 166 19.44 -12.83 -9.18
CA ARG A 166 18.93 -11.73 -8.37
C ARG A 166 18.76 -10.50 -9.23
N ARG A 167 17.62 -9.82 -9.07
CA ARG A 167 17.36 -8.54 -9.76
C ARG A 167 16.47 -7.64 -8.95
N GLN A 168 16.76 -6.34 -9.00
CA GLN A 168 15.88 -5.30 -8.48
C GLN A 168 15.07 -4.70 -9.63
N PHE A 169 13.79 -4.47 -9.39
CA PHE A 169 12.83 -3.85 -10.31
C PHE A 169 12.29 -2.58 -9.68
N VAL A 170 12.46 -1.46 -10.35
CA VAL A 170 12.01 -0.15 -9.85
C VAL A 170 11.07 0.46 -10.87
N ALA A 171 9.91 0.94 -10.44
CA ALA A 171 9.00 1.72 -11.28
C ALA A 171 8.44 2.91 -10.53
N THR A 172 8.03 3.91 -11.30
CA THR A 172 7.30 5.07 -10.82
C THR A 172 6.11 5.35 -11.73
N ALA A 173 5.03 5.85 -11.16
CA ALA A 173 3.87 6.33 -11.90
C ALA A 173 3.45 7.69 -11.35
N ALA A 174 3.18 8.65 -12.23
CA ALA A 174 2.77 10.00 -11.84
C ALA A 174 1.43 9.95 -11.09
N THR A 175 1.26 10.79 -10.07
CA THR A 175 -0.02 11.00 -9.41
C THR A 175 -0.79 12.12 -10.10
N ALA A 176 -2.12 11.99 -10.16
CA ALA A 176 -2.99 13.04 -10.71
C ALA A 176 -3.12 14.24 -9.75
N SER A 177 -3.02 13.98 -8.45
CA SER A 177 -3.10 14.94 -7.34
C SER A 177 -2.26 14.51 -6.16
N ALA A 178 -1.98 15.42 -5.22
CA ALA A 178 -1.16 15.12 -4.04
C ALA A 178 -2.04 14.62 -2.88
N ASP A 179 -2.86 13.59 -3.13
CA ASP A 179 -3.77 12.99 -2.16
C ASP A 179 -3.68 11.47 -2.10
N ALA A 180 -4.34 10.85 -1.13
CA ALA A 180 -4.29 9.42 -0.92
C ALA A 180 -4.91 8.58 -2.06
N PRO A 181 -6.06 8.96 -2.66
CA PRO A 181 -6.62 8.23 -3.81
C PRO A 181 -5.65 8.17 -4.99
N ALA A 182 -5.07 9.32 -5.36
CA ALA A 182 -4.12 9.40 -6.46
C ALA A 182 -2.81 8.64 -6.16
N ALA A 183 -2.32 8.72 -4.91
CA ALA A 183 -1.17 7.95 -4.46
C ALA A 183 -1.43 6.44 -4.55
N ALA A 184 -2.59 5.95 -4.09
CA ALA A 184 -2.95 4.53 -4.16
C ALA A 184 -3.07 4.02 -5.61
N ALA A 185 -3.65 4.83 -6.51
CA ALA A 185 -3.72 4.51 -7.93
C ALA A 185 -2.33 4.45 -8.58
N ALA A 186 -1.48 5.44 -8.33
CA ALA A 186 -0.12 5.50 -8.87
C ALA A 186 0.76 4.35 -8.33
N LEU A 187 0.64 3.99 -7.05
CA LEU A 187 1.34 2.85 -6.47
C LEU A 187 0.91 1.51 -7.10
N SER A 188 -0.38 1.33 -7.36
CA SER A 188 -0.89 0.16 -8.08
C SER A 188 -0.36 0.10 -9.52
N GLN A 189 -0.34 1.24 -10.23
CA GLN A 189 0.22 1.34 -11.57
C GLN A 189 1.74 1.05 -11.59
N ALA A 190 2.50 1.62 -10.65
CA ALA A 190 3.93 1.36 -10.53
C ALA A 190 4.21 -0.13 -10.22
N LEU A 191 3.41 -0.76 -9.34
CA LEU A 191 3.51 -2.18 -9.04
C LEU A 191 3.27 -3.03 -10.30
N THR A 192 2.26 -2.69 -11.09
CA THR A 192 1.99 -3.34 -12.38
C THR A 192 3.20 -3.28 -13.31
N GLN A 193 3.82 -2.11 -13.46
CA GLN A 193 5.02 -1.94 -14.26
C GLN A 193 6.22 -2.74 -13.75
N VAL A 194 6.34 -2.92 -12.44
CA VAL A 194 7.36 -3.80 -11.84
C VAL A 194 7.09 -5.24 -12.26
N PHE A 195 5.87 -5.73 -12.14
CA PHE A 195 5.51 -7.09 -12.52
C PHE A 195 5.65 -7.35 -14.02
N ASP A 196 5.37 -6.35 -14.87
CA ASP A 196 5.57 -6.44 -16.33
C ASP A 196 7.01 -6.77 -16.72
N ARG A 197 7.97 -6.39 -15.88
CA ARG A 197 9.40 -6.67 -16.07
C ARG A 197 9.88 -7.89 -15.28
N LEU A 198 9.33 -8.12 -14.10
CA LEU A 198 9.71 -9.25 -13.23
C LEU A 198 9.28 -10.58 -13.84
N VAL A 199 8.04 -10.68 -14.35
CA VAL A 199 7.50 -11.96 -14.85
C VAL A 199 8.29 -12.48 -16.07
N PRO A 200 8.58 -11.69 -17.14
CA PRO A 200 9.40 -12.15 -18.24
C PRO A 200 10.85 -12.48 -17.84
N TRP A 201 11.42 -11.71 -16.92
CA TRP A 201 12.74 -12.03 -16.35
C TRP A 201 12.73 -13.40 -15.67
N LEU A 202 11.76 -13.66 -14.80
CA LEU A 202 11.63 -14.93 -14.09
C LEU A 202 11.44 -16.10 -15.08
N GLU A 203 10.61 -15.93 -16.11
CA GLU A 203 10.44 -16.94 -17.18
C GLU A 203 11.77 -17.27 -17.83
N THR A 204 12.58 -16.26 -18.15
CA THR A 204 13.90 -16.44 -18.77
C THR A 204 14.87 -17.16 -17.87
N GLU A 205 14.99 -16.76 -16.61
CA GLU A 205 15.90 -17.39 -15.63
C GLU A 205 15.53 -18.84 -15.36
N LEU A 206 14.24 -19.14 -15.23
CA LEU A 206 13.76 -20.52 -15.07
C LEU A 206 14.08 -21.38 -16.29
N GLN A 207 13.85 -20.86 -17.52
CA GLN A 207 14.15 -21.58 -18.74
C GLN A 207 15.65 -21.93 -18.86
N GLN A 208 16.52 -20.95 -18.58
CA GLN A 208 17.97 -21.15 -18.61
C GLN A 208 18.40 -22.16 -17.56
N ALA A 209 17.87 -22.07 -16.33
CA ALA A 209 18.23 -22.97 -15.24
C ALA A 209 17.76 -24.41 -15.47
N VAL A 210 16.63 -24.63 -16.16
CA VAL A 210 16.13 -25.98 -16.49
C VAL A 210 16.98 -26.62 -17.59
N VAL A 211 17.52 -25.84 -18.53
CA VAL A 211 18.32 -26.34 -19.67
C VAL A 211 19.82 -26.49 -19.29
N ALA A 212 20.30 -25.79 -18.28
CA ALA A 212 21.69 -25.85 -17.86
C ALA A 212 22.08 -27.31 -17.47
N PRO A 213 23.17 -27.88 -18.01
CA PRO A 213 23.63 -29.20 -17.60
C PRO A 213 23.99 -29.19 -16.11
N LYS A 214 23.60 -30.26 -15.42
CA LYS A 214 23.91 -30.46 -13.99
C LYS A 214 25.38 -30.78 -13.78
#